data_ef948ada5918ab74531212c8a154b333
#
_entry.id   ef948ada5918ab74531212c8a154b333
#
_cell.length_a   1.000
_cell.length_b   1.000
_cell.length_c   1.000
_cell.angle_alpha   90.00
_cell.angle_beta   90.00
_cell.angle_gamma   90.00
#
_symmetry.space_group_name_H-M   'P 1'
#
loop_
_entity.id
_entity.type
_entity.pdbx_description
1 polymer ?
#
loop_
_entity_poly.entity_id
_entity_poly.type
_entity_poly.pdbx_seq_one_letter_code
_entity_poly.pdbx_strand_id
1 'polypeptide(L)'
;MPDILLLPRLAAFFGVSIDELMGYEIQLSKEQINKIHGELALDFATKEFDVAMEKCRGYVRQYYSCYELLEEIILLWISHEMLAGDKRTELLEEAKKLCKHILKNSKSISMCNDITFLQAVVDLLLGNPKATVEALEEMNNPLRLSIQSEEVLLSAYIEQGLMDKGNEFAQISMYFHIFMLISDGCRFLVIHRNDLEKCEETRRRVEAVMELYNFCDINFYLSALFAYQMAETYCHHGEKQKAIEMLEKYVDLYERYLCGQIGYMQNDDYLDRLHMWCENSSSAGNFPREKRLFISVCLQPWKHLHLLV
;
A
#
# COMPACT_ATOMS: atom_id res chain seq x y z
N MET A 1 42.69 18.27 11.37
CA MET A 1 41.74 17.24 10.92
C MET A 1 42.55 16.14 10.29
N PRO A 2 42.29 14.86 10.57
CA PRO A 2 42.92 13.77 9.85
C PRO A 2 42.60 13.89 8.35
N ASP A 3 43.61 13.62 7.52
CA ASP A 3 43.42 13.64 6.06
C ASP A 3 42.47 12.51 5.66
N ILE A 4 41.39 12.85 4.95
CA ILE A 4 40.40 11.90 4.47
C ILE A 4 41.01 10.77 3.62
N LEU A 5 42.14 11.03 2.99
CA LEU A 5 42.89 10.05 2.21
C LEU A 5 43.58 8.96 3.07
N LEU A 6 43.62 9.12 4.39
CA LEU A 6 44.09 8.10 5.31
C LEU A 6 43.04 7.04 5.64
N LEU A 7 41.75 7.36 5.48
CA LEU A 7 40.63 6.42 5.81
C LEU A 7 40.73 5.07 5.06
N PRO A 8 40.98 5.04 3.73
CA PRO A 8 41.14 3.77 3.03
C PRO A 8 42.32 2.94 3.50
N ARG A 9 43.42 3.60 3.90
CA ARG A 9 44.63 2.93 4.41
C ARG A 9 44.41 2.35 5.80
N LEU A 10 43.69 3.08 6.67
CA LEU A 10 43.35 2.61 8.00
C LEU A 10 42.35 1.45 7.93
N ALA A 11 41.33 1.56 7.08
CA ALA A 11 40.37 0.49 6.86
C ALA A 11 41.08 -0.79 6.36
N ALA A 12 41.98 -0.67 5.39
CA ALA A 12 42.76 -1.80 4.89
C ALA A 12 43.72 -2.38 5.97
N PHE A 13 44.31 -1.54 6.81
CA PHE A 13 45.21 -1.96 7.88
C PHE A 13 44.48 -2.76 8.97
N PHE A 14 43.24 -2.34 9.32
CA PHE A 14 42.41 -3.05 10.31
C PHE A 14 41.57 -4.17 9.72
N GLY A 15 41.57 -4.34 8.40
CA GLY A 15 40.76 -5.38 7.71
C GLY A 15 39.25 -5.12 7.77
N VAL A 16 38.82 -3.87 7.90
CA VAL A 16 37.44 -3.42 7.98
C VAL A 16 37.08 -2.51 6.81
N SER A 17 35.81 -2.29 6.56
CA SER A 17 35.36 -1.25 5.61
C SER A 17 35.58 0.15 6.17
N ILE A 18 35.56 1.17 5.32
CA ILE A 18 35.61 2.57 5.77
C ILE A 18 34.40 2.89 6.64
N ASP A 19 33.24 2.35 6.32
CA ASP A 19 32.00 2.56 7.05
C ASP A 19 32.07 1.96 8.46
N GLU A 20 32.59 0.74 8.60
CA GLU A 20 32.86 0.12 9.90
C GLU A 20 33.89 0.91 10.72
N LEU A 21 34.95 1.43 10.07
CA LEU A 21 35.94 2.25 10.72
C LEU A 21 35.37 3.56 11.24
N MET A 22 34.39 4.12 10.54
CA MET A 22 33.69 5.36 10.91
C MET A 22 32.54 5.13 11.89
N GLY A 23 32.22 3.87 12.22
CA GLY A 23 31.05 3.52 13.01
C GLY A 23 29.73 3.90 12.33
N TYR A 24 29.73 3.94 11.01
CA TYR A 24 28.58 4.31 10.21
C TYR A 24 27.74 3.06 9.92
N GLU A 25 26.63 2.91 10.63
CA GLU A 25 25.63 1.88 10.35
C GLU A 25 24.75 2.37 9.18
N ILE A 26 24.96 1.78 8.01
CA ILE A 26 24.21 2.10 6.78
C ILE A 26 22.79 1.53 6.84
N GLN A 27 22.60 0.47 7.64
CA GLN A 27 21.32 -0.24 7.74
C GLN A 27 20.67 0.02 9.10
N LEU A 28 19.43 0.51 9.04
CA LEU A 28 18.58 0.63 10.21
C LEU A 28 17.91 -0.73 10.51
N SER A 29 17.66 -1.03 11.78
CA SER A 29 16.83 -2.17 12.14
C SER A 29 15.37 -1.91 11.72
N LYS A 30 14.60 -3.00 11.55
CA LYS A 30 13.17 -2.90 11.21
C LYS A 30 12.41 -2.03 12.23
N GLU A 31 12.74 -2.16 13.52
CA GLU A 31 12.11 -1.33 14.57
C GLU A 31 12.45 0.16 14.42
N GLN A 32 13.67 0.49 14.01
CA GLN A 32 14.08 1.87 13.76
C GLN A 32 13.36 2.45 12.55
N ILE A 33 13.23 1.66 11.48
CA ILE A 33 12.48 2.05 10.27
C ILE A 33 11.01 2.29 10.62
N ASN A 34 10.36 1.36 11.32
CA ASN A 34 8.96 1.49 11.75
C ASN A 34 8.76 2.73 12.63
N LYS A 35 9.68 3.02 13.53
CA LYS A 35 9.65 4.23 14.37
C LYS A 35 9.73 5.50 13.53
N ILE A 36 10.69 5.57 12.59
CA ILE A 36 10.83 6.71 11.68
C ILE A 36 9.58 6.88 10.82
N HIS A 37 9.04 5.78 10.26
CA HIS A 37 7.81 5.79 9.49
C HIS A 37 6.65 6.37 10.32
N GLY A 38 6.42 5.85 11.53
CA GLY A 38 5.37 6.34 12.42
C GLY A 38 5.50 7.82 12.78
N GLU A 39 6.73 8.30 13.03
CA GLU A 39 7.00 9.72 13.27
C GLU A 39 6.68 10.59 12.05
N LEU A 40 7.06 10.15 10.85
CA LEU A 40 6.81 10.88 9.61
C LEU A 40 5.32 10.87 9.25
N ALA A 41 4.63 9.73 9.42
CA ALA A 41 3.20 9.63 9.22
C ALA A 41 2.43 10.59 10.14
N LEU A 42 2.83 10.68 11.41
CA LEU A 42 2.26 11.63 12.36
C LEU A 42 2.55 13.08 11.96
N ASP A 43 3.73 13.36 11.44
CA ASP A 43 4.08 14.70 10.95
C ASP A 43 3.20 15.12 9.77
N PHE A 44 2.92 14.22 8.81
CA PHE A 44 1.96 14.48 7.73
C PHE A 44 0.52 14.68 8.22
N ALA A 45 0.14 14.02 9.31
CA ALA A 45 -1.18 14.16 9.91
C ALA A 45 -1.39 15.47 10.69
N THR A 46 -0.31 16.03 11.27
CA THR A 46 -0.41 17.10 12.29
C THR A 46 0.30 18.40 11.92
N LYS A 47 1.21 18.37 10.95
CA LYS A 47 2.02 19.54 10.56
C LYS A 47 1.71 20.00 9.14
N GLU A 48 2.19 21.19 8.81
CA GLU A 48 2.19 21.70 7.44
C GLU A 48 2.99 20.75 6.52
N PHE A 49 2.46 20.51 5.32
CA PHE A 49 3.03 19.56 4.37
C PHE A 49 4.52 19.79 4.10
N ASP A 50 4.95 21.04 3.90
CA ASP A 50 6.35 21.38 3.61
C ASP A 50 7.30 21.03 4.78
N VAL A 51 6.81 21.13 6.03
CA VAL A 51 7.61 20.78 7.22
C VAL A 51 7.81 19.27 7.30
N ALA A 52 6.75 18.49 7.06
CA ALA A 52 6.84 17.03 7.01
C ALA A 52 7.76 16.57 5.88
N MET A 53 7.64 17.17 4.70
CA MET A 53 8.48 16.87 3.54
C MET A 53 9.95 17.16 3.77
N GLU A 54 10.30 18.31 4.39
CA GLU A 54 11.71 18.63 4.67
C GLU A 54 12.33 17.64 5.67
N LYS A 55 11.55 17.16 6.64
CA LYS A 55 12.02 16.09 7.54
C LYS A 55 12.26 14.78 6.78
N CYS A 56 11.35 14.38 5.87
CA CYS A 56 11.54 13.22 4.99
C CYS A 56 12.82 13.36 4.15
N ARG A 57 13.02 14.51 3.50
CA ARG A 57 14.23 14.78 2.72
C ARG A 57 15.49 14.74 3.59
N GLY A 58 15.39 15.13 4.86
CA GLY A 58 16.46 14.96 5.85
C GLY A 58 16.87 13.51 6.03
N TYR A 59 15.88 12.62 6.24
CA TYR A 59 16.14 11.19 6.37
C TYR A 59 16.65 10.58 5.05
N VAL A 60 16.14 10.98 3.90
CA VAL A 60 16.65 10.54 2.58
C VAL A 60 18.13 10.90 2.43
N ARG A 61 18.54 12.11 2.81
CA ARG A 61 19.96 12.54 2.73
C ARG A 61 20.84 11.76 3.70
N GLN A 62 20.35 11.48 4.91
CA GLN A 62 21.10 10.78 5.95
C GLN A 62 21.26 9.29 5.67
N TYR A 63 20.22 8.64 5.13
CA TYR A 63 20.14 7.19 4.95
C TYR A 63 19.93 6.80 3.48
N TYR A 64 20.66 7.44 2.57
CA TYR A 64 20.47 7.28 1.12
C TYR A 64 20.75 5.86 0.59
N SER A 65 21.45 5.02 1.38
CA SER A 65 21.75 3.63 1.06
C SER A 65 20.90 2.61 1.83
N CYS A 66 19.99 3.07 2.73
CA CYS A 66 19.05 2.22 3.43
C CYS A 66 17.76 2.13 2.60
N TYR A 67 17.70 1.14 1.69
CA TYR A 67 16.62 1.03 0.69
C TYR A 67 15.28 0.75 1.32
N GLU A 68 15.23 -0.01 2.42
CA GLU A 68 14.01 -0.29 3.18
C GLU A 68 13.39 1.01 3.75
N LEU A 69 14.21 1.93 4.25
CA LEU A 69 13.69 3.23 4.70
C LEU A 69 13.24 4.11 3.52
N LEU A 70 13.98 4.08 2.41
CA LEU A 70 13.60 4.85 1.22
C LEU A 70 12.27 4.36 0.63
N GLU A 71 12.03 3.05 0.64
CA GLU A 71 10.76 2.45 0.24
C GLU A 71 9.59 2.99 1.09
N GLU A 72 9.73 2.99 2.42
CA GLU A 72 8.73 3.52 3.34
C GLU A 72 8.47 5.03 3.13
N ILE A 73 9.52 5.80 2.82
CA ILE A 73 9.37 7.23 2.49
C ILE A 73 8.64 7.42 1.16
N ILE A 74 8.92 6.60 0.14
CA ILE A 74 8.21 6.65 -1.14
C ILE A 74 6.72 6.34 -0.92
N LEU A 75 6.39 5.32 -0.14
CA LEU A 75 5.02 4.98 0.24
C LEU A 75 4.32 6.16 0.93
N LEU A 76 4.98 6.82 1.90
CA LEU A 76 4.45 8.00 2.56
C LEU A 76 4.19 9.15 1.57
N TRP A 77 5.10 9.40 0.64
CA TRP A 77 4.95 10.44 -0.36
C TRP A 77 3.77 10.17 -1.30
N ILE A 78 3.63 8.93 -1.77
CA ILE A 78 2.49 8.51 -2.60
C ILE A 78 1.17 8.65 -1.81
N SER A 79 1.14 8.20 -0.56
CA SER A 79 -0.07 8.25 0.28
C SER A 79 -0.54 9.68 0.60
N HIS A 80 0.37 10.66 0.58
CA HIS A 80 0.10 12.04 0.93
C HIS A 80 0.23 13.02 -0.25
N GLU A 81 0.33 12.52 -1.48
CA GLU A 81 0.56 13.33 -2.69
C GLU A 81 -0.54 14.39 -2.90
N MET A 82 -1.77 14.09 -2.48
CA MET A 82 -2.90 15.01 -2.53
C MET A 82 -2.72 16.27 -1.67
N LEU A 83 -1.91 16.18 -0.58
CA LEU A 83 -1.63 17.32 0.30
C LEU A 83 -0.62 18.29 -0.32
N ALA A 84 0.12 17.86 -1.35
CA ALA A 84 1.17 18.66 -1.98
C ALA A 84 0.64 19.84 -2.82
N GLY A 85 -0.66 19.85 -3.16
CA GLY A 85 -1.24 20.92 -3.98
C GLY A 85 -0.47 21.11 -5.29
N ASP A 86 -0.01 22.35 -5.56
CA ASP A 86 0.74 22.68 -6.77
C ASP A 86 2.11 21.98 -6.87
N LYS A 87 2.67 21.51 -5.74
CA LYS A 87 3.94 20.78 -5.69
C LYS A 87 3.82 19.27 -5.96
N ARG A 88 2.60 18.78 -6.24
CA ARG A 88 2.31 17.35 -6.44
C ARG A 88 3.21 16.70 -7.50
N THR A 89 3.35 17.33 -8.63
CA THR A 89 4.20 16.82 -9.73
C THR A 89 5.67 16.75 -9.32
N GLU A 90 6.18 17.77 -8.62
CA GLU A 90 7.56 17.79 -8.12
C GLU A 90 7.82 16.65 -7.13
N LEU A 91 6.89 16.42 -6.17
CA LEU A 91 6.93 15.33 -5.22
C LEU A 91 7.01 13.96 -5.92
N LEU A 92 6.13 13.72 -6.89
CA LEU A 92 6.08 12.46 -7.62
C LEU A 92 7.35 12.23 -8.45
N GLU A 93 7.92 13.28 -9.03
CA GLU A 93 9.21 13.18 -9.74
C GLU A 93 10.38 12.90 -8.78
N GLU A 94 10.35 13.42 -7.55
CA GLU A 94 11.33 13.06 -6.51
C GLU A 94 11.18 11.58 -6.13
N ALA A 95 9.96 11.11 -5.88
CA ALA A 95 9.68 9.70 -5.60
C ALA A 95 10.19 8.79 -6.74
N LYS A 96 9.94 9.15 -7.98
CA LYS A 96 10.45 8.42 -9.16
C LYS A 96 11.97 8.36 -9.22
N LYS A 97 12.66 9.44 -8.82
CA LYS A 97 14.13 9.44 -8.75
C LYS A 97 14.65 8.48 -7.69
N LEU A 98 13.99 8.41 -6.52
CA LEU A 98 14.35 7.45 -5.47
C LEU A 98 14.09 6.00 -5.93
N CYS A 99 12.96 5.71 -6.58
CA CYS A 99 12.69 4.39 -7.17
C CYS A 99 13.84 3.98 -8.10
N LYS A 100 14.22 4.84 -9.04
CA LYS A 100 15.33 4.58 -9.98
C LYS A 100 16.67 4.37 -9.25
N HIS A 101 16.92 5.11 -8.17
CA HIS A 101 18.12 4.92 -7.36
C HIS A 101 18.15 3.53 -6.73
N ILE A 102 17.06 3.09 -6.11
CA ILE A 102 16.97 1.77 -5.47
C ILE A 102 17.11 0.66 -6.53
N LEU A 103 16.36 0.72 -7.63
CA LEU A 103 16.40 -0.27 -8.72
C LEU A 103 17.80 -0.43 -9.32
N LYS A 104 18.56 0.65 -9.38
CA LYS A 104 19.94 0.61 -9.91
C LYS A 104 20.94 -0.06 -8.97
N ASN A 105 20.75 0.05 -7.65
CA ASN A 105 21.75 -0.28 -6.67
C ASN A 105 21.38 -1.49 -5.79
N SER A 106 20.11 -1.79 -5.60
CA SER A 106 19.65 -2.97 -4.85
C SER A 106 19.91 -4.27 -5.62
N LYS A 107 20.33 -5.31 -4.87
CA LYS A 107 20.50 -6.67 -5.37
C LYS A 107 19.37 -7.60 -4.92
N SER A 108 18.47 -7.12 -4.08
CA SER A 108 17.32 -7.87 -3.59
C SER A 108 16.23 -7.93 -4.67
N ILE A 109 15.86 -9.14 -5.09
CA ILE A 109 14.80 -9.35 -6.08
C ILE A 109 13.46 -8.85 -5.54
N SER A 110 13.15 -9.14 -4.26
CA SER A 110 11.93 -8.67 -3.61
C SER A 110 11.85 -7.15 -3.64
N MET A 111 12.86 -6.47 -3.11
CA MET A 111 12.94 -5.01 -3.13
C MET A 111 12.79 -4.44 -4.55
N CYS A 112 13.43 -5.03 -5.55
CA CYS A 112 13.30 -4.57 -6.93
C CYS A 112 11.85 -4.73 -7.45
N ASN A 113 11.15 -5.81 -7.09
CA ASN A 113 9.76 -6.01 -7.47
C ASN A 113 8.85 -4.94 -6.81
N ASP A 114 9.02 -4.73 -5.50
CA ASP A 114 8.24 -3.76 -4.74
C ASP A 114 8.46 -2.33 -5.28
N ILE A 115 9.70 -1.95 -5.53
CA ILE A 115 10.05 -0.63 -6.10
C ILE A 115 9.60 -0.49 -7.55
N THR A 116 9.59 -1.55 -8.34
CA THR A 116 9.02 -1.51 -9.71
C THR A 116 7.53 -1.22 -9.65
N PHE A 117 6.81 -1.86 -8.72
CA PHE A 117 5.40 -1.55 -8.47
C PHE A 117 5.20 -0.09 -8.05
N LEU A 118 5.95 0.40 -7.05
CA LEU A 118 5.85 1.80 -6.60
C LEU A 118 6.17 2.80 -7.71
N GLN A 119 7.18 2.52 -8.55
CA GLN A 119 7.48 3.36 -9.70
C GLN A 119 6.33 3.38 -10.71
N ALA A 120 5.70 2.24 -10.96
CA ALA A 120 4.54 2.15 -11.86
C ALA A 120 3.34 2.93 -11.32
N VAL A 121 3.12 2.92 -9.99
CA VAL A 121 2.14 3.76 -9.30
C VAL A 121 2.43 5.24 -9.53
N VAL A 122 3.67 5.66 -9.31
CA VAL A 122 4.10 7.05 -9.53
C VAL A 122 3.91 7.47 -10.99
N ASP A 123 4.26 6.60 -11.95
CA ASP A 123 4.07 6.86 -13.38
C ASP A 123 2.58 7.04 -13.73
N LEU A 124 1.70 6.24 -13.14
CA LEU A 124 0.26 6.36 -13.33
C LEU A 124 -0.26 7.70 -12.77
N LEU A 125 0.20 8.10 -11.57
CA LEU A 125 -0.15 9.38 -10.94
C LEU A 125 0.35 10.60 -11.72
N LEU A 126 1.47 10.45 -12.41
CA LEU A 126 2.01 11.47 -13.32
C LEU A 126 1.28 11.51 -14.69
N GLY A 127 0.29 10.63 -14.91
CA GLY A 127 -0.46 10.56 -16.16
C GLY A 127 0.29 9.82 -17.28
N ASN A 128 1.19 8.90 -16.95
CA ASN A 128 1.94 8.08 -17.89
C ASN A 128 1.54 6.59 -17.82
N PRO A 129 0.28 6.24 -18.14
CA PRO A 129 -0.22 4.86 -18.04
C PRO A 129 0.54 3.86 -18.94
N LYS A 130 1.13 4.35 -20.02
CA LYS A 130 1.92 3.48 -20.91
C LYS A 130 3.14 2.90 -20.20
N ALA A 131 3.89 3.72 -19.45
CA ALA A 131 5.03 3.24 -18.67
C ALA A 131 4.59 2.26 -17.56
N THR A 132 3.43 2.47 -16.96
CA THR A 132 2.84 1.55 -15.98
C THR A 132 2.55 0.18 -16.62
N VAL A 133 1.93 0.15 -17.79
CA VAL A 133 1.66 -1.10 -18.53
C VAL A 133 2.98 -1.81 -18.87
N GLU A 134 3.94 -1.10 -19.46
CA GLU A 134 5.25 -1.67 -19.83
C GLU A 134 5.98 -2.28 -18.61
N ALA A 135 5.87 -1.67 -17.43
CA ALA A 135 6.52 -2.17 -16.22
C ALA A 135 5.82 -3.38 -15.59
N LEU A 136 4.47 -3.42 -15.61
CA LEU A 136 3.71 -4.38 -14.81
C LEU A 136 3.11 -5.55 -15.61
N GLU A 137 2.90 -5.41 -16.92
CA GLU A 137 2.20 -6.41 -17.72
C GLU A 137 2.90 -7.78 -17.68
N GLU A 138 4.24 -7.78 -17.76
CA GLU A 138 5.01 -9.01 -17.67
C GLU A 138 5.05 -9.58 -16.25
N MET A 139 5.15 -8.71 -15.23
CA MET A 139 5.18 -9.14 -13.83
C MET A 139 3.88 -9.81 -13.39
N ASN A 140 2.75 -9.28 -13.86
CA ASN A 140 1.41 -9.73 -13.46
C ASN A 140 0.80 -10.73 -14.46
N ASN A 141 1.60 -11.39 -15.28
CA ASN A 141 1.10 -12.45 -16.15
C ASN A 141 0.56 -13.63 -15.33
N PRO A 142 -0.76 -13.92 -15.37
CA PRO A 142 -1.39 -14.96 -14.55
C PRO A 142 -0.93 -16.38 -14.87
N LEU A 143 -0.19 -16.56 -15.95
CA LEU A 143 0.38 -17.86 -16.36
C LEU A 143 1.78 -18.11 -15.79
N ARG A 144 2.35 -17.18 -15.02
CA ARG A 144 3.66 -17.40 -14.38
C ARG A 144 3.56 -18.39 -13.25
N LEU A 145 4.50 -19.33 -13.20
CA LEU A 145 4.59 -20.34 -12.13
C LEU A 145 4.80 -19.75 -10.74
N SER A 146 5.36 -18.54 -10.63
CA SER A 146 5.57 -17.86 -9.35
C SER A 146 4.29 -17.56 -8.57
N ILE A 147 3.13 -17.52 -9.22
CA ILE A 147 1.82 -17.37 -8.57
C ILE A 147 1.50 -18.56 -7.66
N GLN A 148 2.06 -19.75 -7.94
CA GLN A 148 1.84 -20.95 -7.14
C GLN A 148 2.81 -21.07 -5.96
N SER A 149 3.70 -20.09 -5.75
CA SER A 149 4.69 -20.12 -4.67
C SER A 149 4.10 -20.16 -3.27
N GLU A 150 2.93 -19.51 -3.08
CA GLU A 150 2.23 -19.50 -1.79
C GLU A 150 1.76 -20.89 -1.38
N GLU A 151 1.18 -21.66 -2.30
CA GLU A 151 0.72 -23.02 -2.06
C GLU A 151 1.89 -23.97 -1.72
N VAL A 152 3.01 -23.81 -2.43
CA VAL A 152 4.24 -24.60 -2.15
C VAL A 152 4.82 -24.26 -0.79
N LEU A 153 4.84 -22.95 -0.43
CA LEU A 153 5.32 -22.50 0.89
C LEU A 153 4.43 -23.03 2.01
N LEU A 154 3.11 -22.94 1.85
CA LEU A 154 2.16 -23.47 2.83
C LEU A 154 2.34 -24.98 3.04
N SER A 155 2.48 -25.73 1.95
CA SER A 155 2.76 -27.16 2.00
C SER A 155 4.06 -27.45 2.76
N ALA A 156 5.11 -26.67 2.54
CA ALA A 156 6.38 -26.80 3.25
C ALA A 156 6.26 -26.51 4.76
N TYR A 157 5.44 -25.53 5.17
CA TYR A 157 5.15 -25.30 6.60
C TYR A 157 4.45 -26.50 7.25
N ILE A 158 3.47 -27.08 6.56
CA ILE A 158 2.74 -28.26 7.02
C ILE A 158 3.69 -29.45 7.18
N GLU A 159 4.51 -29.74 6.18
CA GLU A 159 5.47 -30.85 6.22
C GLU A 159 6.53 -30.70 7.30
N GLN A 160 6.95 -29.47 7.62
CA GLN A 160 7.87 -29.20 8.73
C GLN A 160 7.20 -29.19 10.11
N GLY A 161 5.87 -29.34 10.20
CA GLY A 161 5.12 -29.25 11.46
C GLY A 161 5.01 -27.83 12.01
N LEU A 162 5.28 -26.79 11.20
CA LEU A 162 5.21 -25.39 11.58
C LEU A 162 3.76 -24.87 11.46
N MET A 163 2.82 -25.54 12.16
CA MET A 163 1.38 -25.32 12.01
C MET A 163 0.93 -23.88 12.31
N ASP A 164 1.52 -23.24 13.34
CA ASP A 164 1.18 -21.86 13.69
C ASP A 164 1.57 -20.88 12.57
N LYS A 165 2.76 -21.04 11.98
CA LYS A 165 3.20 -20.23 10.84
C LYS A 165 2.36 -20.50 9.60
N GLY A 166 2.01 -21.76 9.36
CA GLY A 166 1.14 -22.16 8.26
C GLY A 166 -0.26 -21.54 8.40
N ASN A 167 -0.83 -21.56 9.61
CA ASN A 167 -2.12 -20.96 9.89
C ASN A 167 -2.12 -19.43 9.69
N GLU A 168 -1.11 -18.76 10.24
CA GLU A 168 -0.95 -17.29 10.04
C GLU A 168 -0.83 -16.95 8.56
N PHE A 169 0.07 -17.62 7.83
CA PHE A 169 0.26 -17.40 6.40
C PHE A 169 -1.01 -17.66 5.59
N ALA A 170 -1.72 -18.77 5.88
CA ALA A 170 -2.94 -19.13 5.18
C ALA A 170 -4.04 -18.08 5.37
N GLN A 171 -4.24 -17.56 6.59
CA GLN A 171 -5.25 -16.54 6.86
C GLN A 171 -4.93 -15.23 6.15
N ILE A 172 -3.67 -14.79 6.18
CA ILE A 172 -3.22 -13.57 5.50
C ILE A 172 -3.42 -13.73 3.98
N SER A 173 -3.02 -14.87 3.42
CA SER A 173 -3.18 -15.16 2.00
C SER A 173 -4.67 -15.17 1.59
N MET A 174 -5.54 -15.85 2.35
CA MET A 174 -7.00 -15.81 2.11
C MET A 174 -7.55 -14.39 2.14
N TYR A 175 -7.16 -13.57 3.13
CA TYR A 175 -7.58 -12.17 3.20
C TYR A 175 -7.17 -11.41 1.93
N PHE A 176 -5.93 -11.53 1.49
CA PHE A 176 -5.45 -10.84 0.28
C PHE A 176 -6.14 -11.35 -0.99
N HIS A 177 -6.44 -12.64 -1.11
CA HIS A 177 -7.18 -13.16 -2.26
C HIS A 177 -8.60 -12.58 -2.32
N ILE A 178 -9.28 -12.48 -1.18
CA ILE A 178 -10.61 -11.85 -1.11
C ILE A 178 -10.51 -10.36 -1.43
N PHE A 179 -9.53 -9.66 -0.83
CA PHE A 179 -9.26 -8.25 -1.10
C PHE A 179 -9.06 -8.00 -2.60
N MET A 180 -8.20 -8.78 -3.24
CA MET A 180 -7.93 -8.66 -4.68
C MET A 180 -9.17 -8.97 -5.52
N LEU A 181 -9.95 -10.01 -5.18
CA LEU A 181 -11.19 -10.33 -5.87
C LEU A 181 -12.19 -9.15 -5.85
N ILE A 182 -12.36 -8.51 -4.69
CA ILE A 182 -13.26 -7.35 -4.55
C ILE A 182 -12.71 -6.15 -5.32
N SER A 183 -11.40 -5.92 -5.24
CA SER A 183 -10.71 -4.87 -5.99
C SER A 183 -10.86 -5.05 -7.50
N ASP A 184 -10.68 -6.28 -8.00
CA ASP A 184 -10.93 -6.63 -9.40
C ASP A 184 -12.39 -6.41 -9.78
N GLY A 185 -13.32 -6.75 -8.90
CA GLY A 185 -14.74 -6.45 -9.05
C GLY A 185 -14.99 -4.96 -9.26
N CYS A 186 -14.36 -4.10 -8.45
CA CYS A 186 -14.42 -2.65 -8.63
C CYS A 186 -13.93 -2.20 -10.03
N ARG A 187 -12.82 -2.76 -10.51
CA ARG A 187 -12.29 -2.44 -11.85
C ARG A 187 -13.19 -2.98 -12.95
N PHE A 188 -13.74 -4.17 -12.75
CA PHE A 188 -14.66 -4.81 -13.70
C PHE A 188 -15.94 -3.98 -13.91
N LEU A 189 -16.47 -3.35 -12.85
CA LEU A 189 -17.59 -2.40 -12.96
C LEU A 189 -17.24 -1.22 -13.85
N VAL A 190 -16.03 -0.65 -13.72
CA VAL A 190 -15.58 0.47 -14.55
C VAL A 190 -15.45 0.05 -16.02
N ILE A 191 -14.85 -1.12 -16.28
CA ILE A 191 -14.66 -1.67 -17.63
C ILE A 191 -16.02 -1.91 -18.32
N HIS A 192 -16.99 -2.44 -17.58
CA HIS A 192 -18.31 -2.81 -18.08
C HIS A 192 -19.40 -1.80 -17.75
N ARG A 193 -19.06 -0.55 -17.47
CA ARG A 193 -20.00 0.51 -17.06
C ARG A 193 -21.23 0.63 -17.97
N ASN A 194 -21.11 0.34 -19.25
CA ASN A 194 -22.19 0.42 -20.23
C ASN A 194 -23.09 -0.85 -20.30
N ASP A 195 -22.73 -1.91 -19.56
CA ASP A 195 -23.44 -3.18 -19.51
C ASP A 195 -24.00 -3.39 -18.08
N LEU A 196 -25.23 -2.89 -17.86
CA LEU A 196 -25.87 -2.95 -16.54
C LEU A 196 -26.07 -4.38 -16.03
N GLU A 197 -26.43 -5.31 -16.92
CA GLU A 197 -26.67 -6.70 -16.56
C GLU A 197 -25.38 -7.34 -16.00
N LYS A 198 -24.26 -7.10 -16.66
CA LYS A 198 -22.95 -7.58 -16.22
C LYS A 198 -22.50 -6.92 -14.90
N CYS A 199 -22.79 -5.64 -14.72
CA CYS A 199 -22.50 -4.94 -13.46
C CYS A 199 -23.35 -5.46 -12.30
N GLU A 200 -24.64 -5.73 -12.52
CA GLU A 200 -25.53 -6.34 -11.52
C GLU A 200 -25.07 -7.75 -11.12
N GLU A 201 -24.66 -8.57 -12.07
CA GLU A 201 -24.13 -9.90 -11.78
C GLU A 201 -22.80 -9.82 -11.03
N THR A 202 -21.95 -8.85 -11.36
CA THR A 202 -20.71 -8.57 -10.61
C THR A 202 -21.05 -8.17 -9.18
N ARG A 203 -22.02 -7.24 -8.99
CA ARG A 203 -22.50 -6.85 -7.67
C ARG A 203 -22.93 -8.05 -6.85
N ARG A 204 -23.81 -8.87 -7.42
CA ARG A 204 -24.36 -10.06 -6.74
C ARG A 204 -23.24 -11.00 -6.25
N ARG A 205 -22.21 -11.24 -7.07
CA ARG A 205 -21.10 -12.13 -6.72
C ARG A 205 -20.19 -11.54 -5.67
N VAL A 206 -19.78 -10.27 -5.85
CA VAL A 206 -18.87 -9.60 -4.93
C VAL A 206 -19.52 -9.40 -3.56
N GLU A 207 -20.80 -8.97 -3.51
CA GLU A 207 -21.53 -8.82 -2.24
C GLU A 207 -21.69 -10.16 -1.52
N ALA A 208 -21.94 -11.27 -2.23
CA ALA A 208 -22.01 -12.59 -1.62
C ALA A 208 -20.67 -13.01 -0.98
N VAL A 209 -19.54 -12.70 -1.59
CA VAL A 209 -18.21 -12.95 -1.00
C VAL A 209 -17.97 -12.05 0.22
N MET A 210 -18.32 -10.76 0.11
CA MET A 210 -18.21 -9.83 1.25
C MET A 210 -19.03 -10.29 2.46
N GLU A 211 -20.26 -10.75 2.22
CA GLU A 211 -21.16 -11.26 3.27
C GLU A 211 -20.60 -12.54 3.90
N LEU A 212 -20.13 -13.50 3.08
CA LEU A 212 -19.61 -14.78 3.55
C LEU A 212 -18.42 -14.63 4.51
N TYR A 213 -17.59 -13.62 4.30
CA TYR A 213 -16.37 -13.37 5.08
C TYR A 213 -16.49 -12.16 6.03
N ASN A 214 -17.68 -11.62 6.27
CA ASN A 214 -17.87 -10.39 7.06
C ASN A 214 -16.94 -9.24 6.63
N PHE A 215 -16.64 -9.18 5.33
CA PHE A 215 -15.56 -8.34 4.80
C PHE A 215 -15.79 -6.84 5.04
N CYS A 216 -17.05 -6.42 5.15
CA CYS A 216 -17.39 -5.04 5.50
C CYS A 216 -16.84 -4.62 6.88
N ASP A 217 -16.76 -5.54 7.82
CA ASP A 217 -16.25 -5.29 9.16
C ASP A 217 -14.72 -5.42 9.21
N ILE A 218 -14.15 -6.30 8.37
CA ILE A 218 -12.70 -6.51 8.26
C ILE A 218 -12.05 -5.37 7.45
N ASN A 219 -12.66 -4.95 6.34
CA ASN A 219 -12.16 -3.90 5.46
C ASN A 219 -13.28 -3.01 4.94
N PHE A 220 -13.71 -2.06 5.75
CA PHE A 220 -14.81 -1.14 5.41
C PHE A 220 -14.49 -0.31 4.16
N TYR A 221 -13.22 0.07 3.96
CA TYR A 221 -12.81 0.99 2.90
C TYR A 221 -13.05 0.42 1.50
N LEU A 222 -12.59 -0.81 1.24
CA LEU A 222 -12.81 -1.46 -0.06
C LEU A 222 -14.29 -1.77 -0.29
N SER A 223 -15.02 -2.13 0.77
CA SER A 223 -16.46 -2.35 0.73
C SER A 223 -17.24 -1.06 0.39
N ALA A 224 -16.84 0.07 0.99
CA ALA A 224 -17.41 1.38 0.67
C ALA A 224 -17.07 1.80 -0.78
N LEU A 225 -15.82 1.56 -1.23
CA LEU A 225 -15.40 1.81 -2.60
C LEU A 225 -16.28 1.05 -3.60
N PHE A 226 -16.54 -0.21 -3.34
CA PHE A 226 -17.39 -1.03 -4.21
C PHE A 226 -18.83 -0.49 -4.27
N ALA A 227 -19.42 -0.12 -3.12
CA ALA A 227 -20.74 0.48 -3.05
C ALA A 227 -20.80 1.81 -3.85
N TYR A 228 -19.78 2.65 -3.72
CA TYR A 228 -19.71 3.91 -4.47
C TYR A 228 -19.64 3.67 -5.99
N GLN A 229 -18.83 2.73 -6.46
CA GLN A 229 -18.72 2.43 -7.89
C GLN A 229 -20.02 1.84 -8.47
N MET A 230 -20.74 1.05 -7.68
CA MET A 230 -22.07 0.61 -8.07
C MET A 230 -23.06 1.77 -8.15
N ALA A 231 -22.99 2.73 -7.21
CA ALA A 231 -23.82 3.94 -7.28
C ALA A 231 -23.52 4.76 -8.55
N GLU A 232 -22.25 4.93 -8.92
CA GLU A 232 -21.87 5.59 -10.18
C GLU A 232 -22.42 4.86 -11.41
N THR A 233 -22.35 3.52 -11.40
CA THR A 233 -22.91 2.68 -12.46
C THR A 233 -24.40 2.89 -12.60
N TYR A 234 -25.16 2.86 -11.49
CA TYR A 234 -26.59 3.12 -11.48
C TYR A 234 -26.95 4.54 -11.93
N CYS A 235 -26.17 5.55 -11.51
CA CYS A 235 -26.35 6.92 -12.00
C CYS A 235 -26.16 7.00 -13.52
N HIS A 236 -25.17 6.30 -14.07
CA HIS A 236 -24.92 6.27 -15.51
C HIS A 236 -26.10 5.68 -16.29
N HIS A 237 -26.79 4.69 -15.73
CA HIS A 237 -27.98 4.06 -16.34
C HIS A 237 -29.32 4.72 -15.96
N GLY A 238 -29.32 5.79 -15.17
CA GLY A 238 -30.52 6.49 -14.73
C GLY A 238 -31.33 5.76 -13.65
N GLU A 239 -30.80 4.71 -13.05
CA GLU A 239 -31.37 3.89 -11.97
C GLU A 239 -31.26 4.61 -10.61
N LYS A 240 -31.93 5.76 -10.47
CA LYS A 240 -31.76 6.68 -9.34
C LYS A 240 -31.97 6.03 -7.97
N GLN A 241 -33.01 5.19 -7.82
CA GLN A 241 -33.32 4.57 -6.53
C GLN A 241 -32.21 3.63 -6.10
N LYS A 242 -31.71 2.79 -7.00
CA LYS A 242 -30.60 1.87 -6.74
C LYS A 242 -29.30 2.62 -6.45
N ALA A 243 -29.07 3.75 -7.12
CA ALA A 243 -27.91 4.61 -6.85
C ALA A 243 -27.95 5.17 -5.41
N ILE A 244 -29.13 5.63 -4.96
CA ILE A 244 -29.32 6.15 -3.60
C ILE A 244 -29.06 5.02 -2.57
N GLU A 245 -29.59 3.81 -2.77
CA GLU A 245 -29.36 2.66 -1.89
C GLU A 245 -27.88 2.32 -1.74
N MET A 246 -27.10 2.41 -2.82
CA MET A 246 -25.66 2.18 -2.77
C MET A 246 -24.90 3.32 -2.07
N LEU A 247 -25.34 4.57 -2.25
CA LEU A 247 -24.78 5.70 -1.52
C LEU A 247 -25.09 5.67 -0.03
N GLU A 248 -26.29 5.24 0.35
CA GLU A 248 -26.66 5.01 1.76
C GLU A 248 -25.76 3.94 2.39
N LYS A 249 -25.51 2.82 1.70
CA LYS A 249 -24.58 1.80 2.14
C LYS A 249 -23.14 2.34 2.28
N TYR A 250 -22.69 3.17 1.34
CA TYR A 250 -21.41 3.85 1.40
C TYR A 250 -21.29 4.73 2.66
N VAL A 251 -22.30 5.56 2.93
CA VAL A 251 -22.33 6.46 4.09
C VAL A 251 -22.38 5.67 5.40
N ASP A 252 -23.22 4.61 5.49
CA ASP A 252 -23.32 3.75 6.68
C ASP A 252 -21.95 3.16 7.06
N LEU A 253 -21.19 2.64 6.10
CA LEU A 253 -19.87 2.08 6.35
C LEU A 253 -18.90 3.13 6.93
N TYR A 254 -18.95 4.36 6.44
CA TYR A 254 -18.14 5.45 6.99
C TYR A 254 -18.62 5.89 8.38
N GLU A 255 -19.93 5.97 8.62
CA GLU A 255 -20.48 6.30 9.94
C GLU A 255 -20.08 5.24 10.98
N ARG A 256 -20.23 3.95 10.66
CA ARG A 256 -19.80 2.84 11.54
C ARG A 256 -18.30 2.90 11.84
N TYR A 257 -17.47 3.20 10.85
CA TYR A 257 -16.03 3.41 11.07
C TYR A 257 -15.74 4.59 12.00
N LEU A 258 -16.41 5.73 11.79
CA LEU A 258 -16.22 6.92 12.62
C LEU A 258 -16.66 6.72 14.07
N CYS A 259 -17.73 5.95 14.26
CA CYS A 259 -18.23 5.57 15.59
C CYS A 259 -17.37 4.47 16.25
N GLY A 260 -16.33 3.96 15.58
CA GLY A 260 -15.46 2.90 16.11
C GLY A 260 -16.10 1.52 16.17
N GLN A 261 -17.18 1.29 15.41
CA GLN A 261 -17.88 0.01 15.35
C GLN A 261 -17.19 -0.98 14.41
N ILE A 262 -16.52 -0.48 13.37
CA ILE A 262 -15.73 -1.24 12.42
C ILE A 262 -14.37 -0.59 12.22
N GLY A 263 -13.40 -1.35 11.75
CA GLY A 263 -12.04 -0.89 11.56
C GLY A 263 -11.45 -1.29 10.21
N TYR A 264 -10.14 -1.32 10.18
CA TYR A 264 -9.35 -1.79 9.05
C TYR A 264 -8.55 -3.01 9.49
N MET A 265 -8.67 -4.12 8.77
CA MET A 265 -8.04 -5.40 9.08
C MET A 265 -8.28 -5.87 10.51
N GLN A 266 -9.53 -5.80 10.94
CA GLN A 266 -9.94 -6.38 12.22
C GLN A 266 -10.02 -7.90 12.10
N ASN A 267 -9.72 -8.58 13.21
CA ASN A 267 -9.97 -10.02 13.32
C ASN A 267 -11.47 -10.31 13.37
N ASP A 268 -11.85 -11.44 12.78
CA ASP A 268 -13.10 -12.09 13.09
C ASP A 268 -12.84 -13.47 13.73
N ASP A 269 -13.88 -14.22 14.05
CA ASP A 269 -13.77 -15.54 14.69
C ASP A 269 -13.05 -16.58 13.80
N TYR A 270 -13.01 -16.36 12.48
CA TYR A 270 -12.37 -17.24 11.51
C TYR A 270 -10.99 -16.76 11.09
N LEU A 271 -10.81 -15.45 10.88
CA LEU A 271 -9.54 -14.81 10.53
C LEU A 271 -8.95 -14.11 11.76
N ASP A 272 -8.55 -14.89 12.75
CA ASP A 272 -8.11 -14.42 14.08
C ASP A 272 -6.65 -13.93 14.14
N ARG A 273 -5.90 -14.05 13.03
CA ARG A 273 -4.47 -13.69 12.96
C ARG A 273 -4.19 -12.39 12.18
N LEU A 274 -5.19 -11.77 11.56
CA LEU A 274 -4.99 -10.58 10.73
C LEU A 274 -4.44 -9.39 11.53
N HIS A 275 -4.94 -9.16 12.73
CA HIS A 275 -4.51 -8.05 13.59
C HIS A 275 -3.02 -8.14 13.97
N MET A 276 -2.53 -9.34 14.30
CA MET A 276 -1.11 -9.54 14.65
C MET A 276 -0.18 -9.21 13.49
N TRP A 277 -0.61 -9.52 12.27
CA TRP A 277 0.15 -9.17 11.07
C TRP A 277 0.17 -7.65 10.84
N CYS A 278 -0.94 -6.96 11.05
CA CYS A 278 -1.03 -5.50 10.96
C CYS A 278 -0.11 -4.80 11.94
N GLU A 279 -0.05 -5.27 13.19
CA GLU A 279 0.84 -4.68 14.22
C GLU A 279 2.32 -4.83 13.88
N ASN A 280 2.67 -5.89 13.14
CA ASN A 280 4.05 -6.20 12.74
C ASN A 280 4.47 -5.57 11.41
N SER A 281 3.54 -4.97 10.66
CA SER A 281 3.82 -4.29 9.39
C SER A 281 3.71 -2.78 9.55
N SER A 282 4.73 -2.04 9.11
CA SER A 282 4.79 -0.58 9.18
C SER A 282 3.65 0.11 8.41
N SER A 283 3.17 -0.54 7.35
CA SER A 283 2.18 0.01 6.43
C SER A 283 0.73 -0.34 6.73
N ALA A 284 0.46 -1.40 7.51
CA ALA A 284 -0.90 -1.93 7.64
C ALA A 284 -1.72 -1.32 8.80
N GLY A 285 -1.09 -0.71 9.81
CA GLY A 285 -1.78 -0.26 11.04
C GLY A 285 -2.06 1.23 11.15
N ASN A 286 -1.38 2.05 10.38
CA ASN A 286 -1.46 3.49 10.53
C ASN A 286 -2.09 4.13 9.29
N PHE A 287 -3.41 4.31 9.32
CA PHE A 287 -4.00 5.35 8.48
C PHE A 287 -3.40 6.69 8.93
N PRO A 288 -2.54 7.31 8.14
CA PRO A 288 -1.74 8.46 8.58
C PRO A 288 -2.54 9.77 8.66
N ARG A 289 -3.87 9.71 8.58
CA ARG A 289 -4.69 10.91 8.53
C ARG A 289 -5.66 10.97 9.68
N GLU A 290 -5.81 12.16 10.31
CA GLU A 290 -6.98 12.42 11.14
C GLU A 290 -8.23 11.93 10.39
N LYS A 291 -9.13 11.23 11.09
CA LYS A 291 -10.39 10.70 10.50
C LYS A 291 -11.12 11.74 9.65
N ARG A 292 -11.05 13.03 10.02
CA ARG A 292 -11.66 14.15 9.26
C ARG A 292 -11.00 14.42 7.91
N LEU A 293 -9.66 14.35 7.83
CA LEU A 293 -8.92 14.56 6.56
C LEU A 293 -9.17 13.40 5.60
N PHE A 294 -9.18 12.18 6.12
CA PHE A 294 -9.53 10.98 5.35
C PHE A 294 -10.94 11.11 4.72
N ILE A 295 -11.93 11.57 5.51
CA ILE A 295 -13.29 11.81 5.00
C ILE A 295 -13.31 12.90 3.93
N SER A 296 -12.59 14.01 4.12
CA SER A 296 -12.54 15.08 3.12
C SER A 296 -11.95 14.63 1.80
N VAL A 297 -11.00 13.70 1.82
CA VAL A 297 -10.39 13.09 0.63
C VAL A 297 -11.34 12.06 0.00
N CYS A 298 -12.03 11.26 0.81
CA CYS A 298 -13.01 10.28 0.33
C CYS A 298 -14.27 10.93 -0.25
N LEU A 299 -14.61 12.15 0.18
CA LEU A 299 -15.73 12.94 -0.38
C LEU A 299 -15.33 13.72 -1.63
N GLN A 300 -14.05 13.79 -2.02
CA GLN A 300 -13.65 14.38 -3.29
C GLN A 300 -13.87 13.39 -4.45
N PRO A 301 -14.33 13.86 -5.63
CA PRO A 301 -14.58 12.94 -6.75
C PRO A 301 -13.30 12.22 -7.20
N TRP A 302 -13.33 11.00 -7.08
CA TRP A 302 -12.53 9.79 -7.37
C TRP A 302 -11.42 9.82 -8.42
N LYS A 303 -10.91 10.93 -8.87
CA LYS A 303 -9.82 10.94 -9.87
C LYS A 303 -8.50 10.32 -9.37
N HIS A 304 -8.33 10.13 -8.06
CA HIS A 304 -7.01 9.81 -7.47
C HIS A 304 -6.98 8.71 -6.40
N LEU A 305 -8.10 8.08 -6.06
CA LEU A 305 -8.16 7.08 -4.99
C LEU A 305 -7.73 5.65 -5.41
N HIS A 306 -7.23 5.49 -6.60
CA HIS A 306 -6.80 4.21 -7.15
C HIS A 306 -5.55 3.61 -6.50
N LEU A 307 -4.93 4.28 -5.52
CA LEU A 307 -3.55 4.05 -5.13
C LEU A 307 -3.29 4.03 -3.63
N LEU A 308 -4.35 4.00 -2.82
CA LEU A 308 -4.22 3.78 -1.38
C LEU A 308 -4.47 2.29 -1.07
N VAL A 309 -3.58 1.44 -1.53
CA VAL A 309 -3.41 0.07 -1.04
C VAL A 309 -2.19 -0.01 -0.17
#